data_385250877f95cbbba3d53d30095eecb2
#
_entry.id   385250877f95cbbba3d53d30095eecb2
#
_cell.length_a   1.000
_cell.length_b   1.000
_cell.length_c   1.000
_cell.angle_alpha   90.00
_cell.angle_beta   90.00
_cell.angle_gamma   90.00
#
_symmetry.space_group_name_H-M   'P 1'
#
loop_
_entity.id
_entity.type
_entity.pdbx_description
1 polymer ?
#
loop_
_entity_poly.entity_id
_entity_poly.type
_entity_poly.pdbx_seq_one_letter_code
_entity_poly.pdbx_strand_id
1 'polypeptide(L)'
;RKILHEGRGGYCYELNQAFLVLLQHLGFDARGITGRVVMGAPEDALTARSHRLALVHLEGQRYIVDVGFGGMVPTAPLLLDTEQEQATPHEPYRITLREGSYTLRAKVMDEWRAMYVFDLQLQGDVDYEMGNWYVSTHPDSPFLGQLKVALMGPGIRRTLNNGSYALHRMGQPSERRQITDAGELMSLLQDEFALRLPAHPELPRVLEQLLEA
;
A
#
# COMPACT_ATOMS: atom_id res chain seq x y z
N ARG A 1 -16.66 -3.72 -7.65
CA ARG A 1 -17.30 -2.60 -8.38
C ARG A 1 -16.42 -1.36 -8.30
N LYS A 2 -16.17 -0.78 -7.08
CA LYS A 2 -15.40 0.44 -6.82
C LYS A 2 -14.06 0.51 -7.60
N ILE A 3 -13.25 -0.56 -7.53
CA ILE A 3 -11.92 -0.58 -8.15
C ILE A 3 -12.03 -0.83 -9.66
N LEU A 4 -12.63 -1.96 -10.07
CA LEU A 4 -12.57 -2.44 -11.45
C LEU A 4 -13.50 -1.70 -12.42
N HIS A 5 -14.67 -1.24 -11.96
CA HIS A 5 -15.66 -0.60 -12.83
C HIS A 5 -15.71 0.92 -12.67
N GLU A 6 -15.55 1.40 -11.45
CA GLU A 6 -15.67 2.82 -11.15
C GLU A 6 -14.31 3.55 -11.17
N GLY A 7 -13.17 2.84 -11.20
CA GLY A 7 -11.85 3.45 -11.30
C GLY A 7 -11.51 4.38 -10.13
N ARG A 8 -11.99 4.07 -8.91
CA ARG A 8 -11.85 4.92 -7.72
C ARG A 8 -10.65 4.57 -6.83
N GLY A 9 -9.82 3.60 -7.28
CA GLY A 9 -8.74 3.10 -6.46
C GLY A 9 -9.21 2.29 -5.24
N GLY A 10 -8.30 2.04 -4.32
CA GLY A 10 -8.57 1.28 -3.10
C GLY A 10 -7.36 1.28 -2.18
N TYR A 11 -7.51 0.78 -0.95
CA TYR A 11 -6.43 0.59 0.00
C TYR A 11 -6.14 -0.92 0.20
N CYS A 12 -5.22 -1.28 1.10
CA CYS A 12 -4.67 -2.63 1.20
C CYS A 12 -5.73 -3.74 1.31
N TYR A 13 -6.77 -3.56 2.12
CA TYR A 13 -7.84 -4.57 2.27
C TYR A 13 -8.65 -4.76 0.98
N GLU A 14 -8.85 -3.71 0.20
CA GLU A 14 -9.60 -3.77 -1.05
C GLU A 14 -8.73 -4.28 -2.21
N LEU A 15 -7.54 -3.70 -2.41
CA LEU A 15 -6.66 -4.03 -3.54
C LEU A 15 -6.10 -5.45 -3.42
N ASN A 16 -5.55 -5.81 -2.24
CA ASN A 16 -4.99 -7.13 -2.03
C ASN A 16 -6.07 -8.22 -1.98
N GLN A 17 -7.31 -7.91 -1.54
CA GLN A 17 -8.42 -8.85 -1.65
C GLN A 17 -8.80 -9.08 -3.12
N ALA A 18 -8.93 -8.03 -3.91
CA ALA A 18 -9.27 -8.17 -5.33
C ALA A 18 -8.17 -8.95 -6.09
N PHE A 19 -6.91 -8.69 -5.75
CA PHE A 19 -5.77 -9.39 -6.33
C PHE A 19 -5.70 -10.86 -5.89
N LEU A 20 -5.95 -11.16 -4.62
CA LEU A 20 -6.04 -12.53 -4.12
C LEU A 20 -7.11 -13.35 -4.83
N VAL A 21 -8.32 -12.79 -4.98
CA VAL A 21 -9.41 -13.45 -5.72
C VAL A 21 -9.00 -13.72 -7.18
N LEU A 22 -8.32 -12.78 -7.83
CA LEU A 22 -7.81 -12.98 -9.19
C LEU A 22 -6.78 -14.12 -9.24
N LEU A 23 -5.81 -14.15 -8.32
CA LEU A 23 -4.80 -15.21 -8.25
C LEU A 23 -5.44 -16.59 -8.08
N GLN A 24 -6.39 -16.71 -7.14
CA GLN A 24 -7.12 -17.96 -6.90
C GLN A 24 -7.95 -18.39 -8.12
N HIS A 25 -8.58 -17.43 -8.80
CA HIS A 25 -9.32 -17.71 -10.04
C HIS A 25 -8.42 -18.19 -11.19
N LEU A 26 -7.19 -17.71 -11.22
CA LEU A 26 -6.17 -18.16 -12.18
C LEU A 26 -5.50 -19.49 -11.78
N GLY A 27 -5.89 -20.09 -10.65
CA GLY A 27 -5.41 -21.40 -10.19
C GLY A 27 -4.15 -21.36 -9.32
N PHE A 28 -3.70 -20.18 -8.85
CA PHE A 28 -2.60 -20.11 -7.91
C PHE A 28 -3.03 -20.58 -6.51
N ASP A 29 -2.16 -21.34 -5.84
CA ASP A 29 -2.28 -21.60 -4.40
C ASP A 29 -1.91 -20.34 -3.63
N ALA A 30 -2.93 -19.54 -3.30
CA ALA A 30 -2.76 -18.25 -2.68
C ALA A 30 -3.73 -18.05 -1.52
N ARG A 31 -3.24 -17.42 -0.44
CA ARG A 31 -4.05 -17.02 0.71
C ARG A 31 -3.68 -15.64 1.24
N GLY A 32 -4.62 -14.99 1.91
CA GLY A 32 -4.35 -13.73 2.59
C GLY A 32 -3.50 -13.93 3.86
N ILE A 33 -2.74 -12.93 4.20
CA ILE A 33 -2.07 -12.75 5.49
C ILE A 33 -2.16 -11.29 5.92
N THR A 34 -1.91 -10.99 7.19
CA THR A 34 -1.89 -9.61 7.69
C THR A 34 -0.54 -9.26 8.30
N GLY A 35 -0.20 -7.98 8.23
CA GLY A 35 1.01 -7.40 8.79
C GLY A 35 0.75 -6.20 9.70
N ARG A 36 1.73 -5.91 10.54
CA ARG A 36 1.83 -4.72 11.38
C ARG A 36 2.70 -3.70 10.66
N VAL A 37 2.15 -2.55 10.31
CA VAL A 37 2.91 -1.47 9.68
C VAL A 37 3.83 -0.84 10.73
N VAL A 38 5.14 -0.84 10.44
CA VAL A 38 6.18 -0.22 11.28
C VAL A 38 6.93 0.90 10.55
N MET A 39 6.53 1.21 9.31
CA MET A 39 7.11 2.31 8.55
C MET A 39 6.93 3.64 9.31
N GLY A 40 8.05 4.28 9.68
CA GLY A 40 8.06 5.51 10.47
C GLY A 40 7.95 5.31 12.00
N ALA A 41 7.95 4.06 12.47
CA ALA A 41 7.96 3.69 13.89
C ALA A 41 9.18 2.79 14.20
N PRO A 42 9.51 2.54 15.49
CA PRO A 42 10.45 1.50 15.86
C PRO A 42 10.03 0.14 15.30
N GLU A 43 11.00 -0.65 14.84
CA GLU A 43 10.73 -1.94 14.17
C GLU A 43 10.06 -2.96 15.10
N ASP A 44 10.31 -2.87 16.38
CA ASP A 44 9.73 -3.69 17.46
C ASP A 44 8.39 -3.16 17.98
N ALA A 45 7.87 -2.09 17.41
CA ALA A 45 6.59 -1.53 17.83
C ALA A 45 5.43 -2.51 17.58
N LEU A 46 4.64 -2.77 18.61
CA LEU A 46 3.43 -3.59 18.54
C LEU A 46 2.25 -2.77 17.98
N THR A 47 2.31 -2.44 16.70
CA THR A 47 1.21 -1.78 15.99
C THR A 47 0.06 -2.75 15.68
N ALA A 48 -1.10 -2.22 15.29
CA ALA A 48 -2.22 -3.05 14.87
C ALA A 48 -1.88 -3.87 13.59
N ARG A 49 -2.50 -5.05 13.41
CA ARG A 49 -2.46 -5.80 12.14
C ARG A 49 -3.36 -5.13 11.10
N SER A 50 -2.94 -3.95 10.67
CA SER A 50 -3.72 -3.05 9.83
C SER A 50 -3.40 -3.13 8.34
N HIS A 51 -2.47 -4.01 7.94
CA HIS A 51 -2.11 -4.21 6.55
C HIS A 51 -2.45 -5.63 6.10
N ARG A 52 -3.06 -5.76 4.91
CA ARG A 52 -3.37 -7.04 4.26
C ARG A 52 -2.47 -7.20 3.05
N LEU A 53 -1.92 -8.41 2.86
CA LEU A 53 -1.15 -8.83 1.70
C LEU A 53 -1.48 -10.31 1.40
N ALA A 54 -0.82 -10.94 0.44
CA ALA A 54 -1.04 -12.36 0.13
C ALA A 54 0.26 -13.17 0.11
N LEU A 55 0.15 -14.43 0.52
CA LEU A 55 1.13 -15.47 0.38
C LEU A 55 0.74 -16.36 -0.82
N VAL A 56 1.69 -16.65 -1.69
CA VAL A 56 1.51 -17.51 -2.87
C VAL A 56 2.51 -18.64 -2.84
N HIS A 57 2.04 -19.87 -3.09
CA HIS A 57 2.90 -21.04 -3.33
C HIS A 57 2.98 -21.28 -4.83
N LEU A 58 4.19 -21.31 -5.37
CA LEU A 58 4.43 -21.55 -6.79
C LEU A 58 5.72 -22.36 -6.95
N GLU A 59 5.63 -23.52 -7.63
CA GLU A 59 6.78 -24.40 -7.92
C GLU A 59 7.62 -24.77 -6.69
N GLY A 60 6.95 -25.02 -5.58
CA GLY A 60 7.59 -25.39 -4.30
C GLY A 60 8.23 -24.22 -3.52
N GLN A 61 8.11 -23.00 -4.03
CA GLN A 61 8.58 -21.78 -3.39
C GLN A 61 7.42 -20.96 -2.81
N ARG A 62 7.73 -20.11 -1.83
CA ARG A 62 6.75 -19.20 -1.21
C ARG A 62 7.09 -17.75 -1.56
N TYR A 63 6.07 -17.02 -1.98
CA TYR A 63 6.19 -15.61 -2.33
C TYR A 63 5.22 -14.78 -1.52
N ILE A 64 5.62 -13.58 -1.13
CA ILE A 64 4.65 -12.55 -0.78
C ILE A 64 4.36 -11.68 -2.00
N VAL A 65 3.10 -11.30 -2.14
CA VAL A 65 2.63 -10.36 -3.14
C VAL A 65 1.78 -9.30 -2.46
N ASP A 66 2.00 -8.05 -2.82
CA ASP A 66 1.35 -6.90 -2.22
C ASP A 66 1.15 -5.82 -3.28
N VAL A 67 -0.10 -5.43 -3.51
CA VAL A 67 -0.48 -4.38 -4.47
C VAL A 67 -1.14 -3.18 -3.76
N GLY A 68 -1.08 -3.14 -2.42
CA GLY A 68 -1.84 -2.20 -1.62
C GLY A 68 -1.08 -1.45 -0.53
N PHE A 69 0.25 -1.53 -0.44
CA PHE A 69 1.02 -0.83 0.60
C PHE A 69 1.22 0.67 0.31
N GLY A 70 0.58 1.21 -0.70
CA GLY A 70 0.70 2.61 -1.04
C GLY A 70 2.05 2.96 -1.65
N GLY A 71 2.64 4.10 -1.23
CA GLY A 71 3.85 4.65 -1.85
C GLY A 71 5.09 3.75 -1.84
N MET A 72 5.16 2.77 -0.94
CA MET A 72 6.30 1.82 -0.82
C MET A 72 5.87 0.38 -1.10
N VAL A 73 4.87 0.19 -1.97
CA VAL A 73 4.44 -1.13 -2.39
C VAL A 73 5.54 -1.83 -3.20
N PRO A 74 5.86 -3.11 -2.93
CA PRO A 74 6.73 -3.90 -3.78
C PRO A 74 6.14 -4.02 -5.20
N THR A 75 6.96 -3.76 -6.21
CA THR A 75 6.50 -3.79 -7.62
C THR A 75 6.83 -5.11 -8.32
N ALA A 76 7.17 -6.14 -7.55
CA ALA A 76 7.35 -7.52 -7.98
C ALA A 76 6.98 -8.47 -6.82
N PRO A 77 6.64 -9.75 -7.11
CA PRO A 77 6.60 -10.80 -6.09
C PRO A 77 7.95 -10.93 -5.40
N LEU A 78 7.95 -11.16 -4.10
CA LEU A 78 9.18 -11.32 -3.32
C LEU A 78 9.24 -12.75 -2.76
N LEU A 79 10.35 -13.44 -3.01
CA LEU A 79 10.60 -14.77 -2.45
C LEU A 79 10.72 -14.67 -0.93
N LEU A 80 9.93 -15.47 -0.23
CA LEU A 80 9.82 -15.40 1.23
C LEU A 80 11.02 -16.03 1.94
N ASP A 81 11.55 -17.12 1.37
CA ASP A 81 12.52 -17.99 2.03
C ASP A 81 13.98 -17.59 1.73
N THR A 82 14.24 -16.31 1.58
CA THR A 82 15.60 -15.75 1.43
C THR A 82 15.71 -14.41 2.14
N GLU A 83 16.86 -14.16 2.77
CA GLU A 83 17.20 -12.83 3.33
C GLU A 83 18.07 -11.99 2.38
N GLN A 84 18.28 -12.46 1.16
CA GLN A 84 19.04 -11.72 0.15
C GLN A 84 18.26 -10.49 -0.34
N GLU A 85 18.99 -9.52 -0.87
CA GLU A 85 18.40 -8.39 -1.59
C GLU A 85 17.70 -8.90 -2.86
N GLN A 86 16.46 -8.48 -3.06
CA GLN A 86 15.63 -8.82 -4.22
C GLN A 86 15.35 -7.55 -5.01
N ALA A 87 15.80 -7.51 -6.25
CA ALA A 87 15.55 -6.40 -7.15
C ALA A 87 14.08 -6.37 -7.57
N THR A 88 13.52 -5.17 -7.66
CA THR A 88 12.22 -4.89 -8.28
C THR A 88 12.37 -3.80 -9.33
N PRO A 89 11.35 -3.53 -10.15
CA PRO A 89 11.35 -2.37 -11.04
C PRO A 89 11.55 -1.01 -10.37
N HIS A 90 11.43 -0.96 -9.05
CA HIS A 90 11.68 0.23 -8.21
C HIS A 90 12.78 -0.08 -7.16
N GLU A 91 12.52 0.21 -5.90
CA GLU A 91 13.48 -0.06 -4.83
C GLU A 91 13.72 -1.55 -4.65
N PRO A 92 14.95 -1.97 -4.31
CA PRO A 92 15.20 -3.33 -3.84
C PRO A 92 14.52 -3.58 -2.49
N TYR A 93 14.12 -4.83 -2.29
CA TYR A 93 13.51 -5.30 -1.03
C TYR A 93 14.29 -6.48 -0.46
N ARG A 94 14.13 -6.72 0.81
CA ARG A 94 14.51 -7.97 1.47
C ARG A 94 13.53 -8.34 2.57
N ILE A 95 13.43 -9.63 2.84
CA ILE A 95 12.63 -10.18 3.93
C ILE A 95 13.61 -10.82 4.91
N THR A 96 13.49 -10.50 6.19
CA THR A 96 14.29 -11.16 7.23
C THR A 96 13.37 -11.89 8.18
N LEU A 97 13.80 -13.06 8.67
CA LEU A 97 13.06 -13.89 9.64
C LEU A 97 13.75 -13.83 11.00
N ARG A 98 13.00 -13.45 12.03
CA ARG A 98 13.46 -13.47 13.43
C ARG A 98 12.33 -13.97 14.31
N GLU A 99 12.59 -14.98 15.10
CA GLU A 99 11.63 -15.53 16.10
C GLU A 99 10.23 -15.83 15.53
N GLY A 100 10.17 -16.36 14.31
CA GLY A 100 8.91 -16.69 13.62
C GLY A 100 8.19 -15.49 12.98
N SER A 101 8.74 -14.30 13.07
CA SER A 101 8.21 -13.09 12.44
C SER A 101 9.08 -12.66 11.27
N TYR A 102 8.44 -12.37 10.15
CA TYR A 102 9.06 -11.82 8.94
C TYR A 102 8.98 -10.31 8.95
N THR A 103 10.06 -9.64 8.58
CA THR A 103 10.06 -8.18 8.36
C THR A 103 10.39 -7.87 6.92
N LEU A 104 9.46 -7.21 6.22
CA LEU A 104 9.75 -6.62 4.91
C LEU A 104 10.50 -5.31 5.08
N ARG A 105 11.60 -5.15 4.33
CA ARG A 105 12.37 -3.92 4.25
C ARG A 105 12.54 -3.48 2.82
N ALA A 106 12.43 -2.16 2.60
CA ALA A 106 12.80 -1.51 1.35
C ALA A 106 14.14 -0.81 1.50
N LYS A 107 14.95 -0.79 0.44
CA LYS A 107 16.21 -0.04 0.40
C LYS A 107 15.95 1.35 -0.17
N VAL A 108 15.97 2.36 0.69
CA VAL A 108 15.71 3.75 0.33
C VAL A 108 16.99 4.56 0.55
N MET A 109 17.57 5.14 -0.50
CA MET A 109 18.81 5.91 -0.43
C MET A 109 19.93 5.15 0.32
N ASP A 110 20.18 3.89 -0.06
CA ASP A 110 21.15 2.97 0.54
C ASP A 110 20.88 2.53 1.99
N GLU A 111 19.77 2.92 2.60
CA GLU A 111 19.34 2.48 3.92
C GLU A 111 18.20 1.48 3.84
N TRP A 112 18.30 0.41 4.64
CA TRP A 112 17.21 -0.54 4.82
C TRP A 112 16.20 -0.01 5.84
N ARG A 113 14.97 0.20 5.40
CA ARG A 113 13.86 0.67 6.23
C ARG A 113 12.79 -0.39 6.34
N ALA A 114 12.39 -0.69 7.56
CA ALA A 114 11.29 -1.63 7.81
C ALA A 114 9.96 -1.02 7.36
N MET A 115 9.17 -1.81 6.63
CA MET A 115 7.85 -1.44 6.13
C MET A 115 6.76 -2.04 7.02
N TYR A 116 6.75 -3.35 7.14
CA TYR A 116 5.82 -4.06 8.01
C TYR A 116 6.40 -5.40 8.47
N VAL A 117 5.88 -5.87 9.61
CA VAL A 117 6.17 -7.17 10.22
C VAL A 117 4.95 -8.05 10.08
N PHE A 118 5.15 -9.32 9.71
CA PHE A 118 4.07 -10.29 9.53
C PHE A 118 4.50 -11.70 9.95
N ASP A 119 3.54 -12.58 10.14
CA ASP A 119 3.74 -14.00 10.31
C ASP A 119 2.85 -14.81 9.35
N LEU A 120 2.97 -16.11 9.37
CA LEU A 120 2.21 -16.99 8.47
C LEU A 120 1.01 -17.64 9.17
N GLN A 121 0.60 -17.12 10.32
CA GLN A 121 -0.57 -17.62 11.03
C GLN A 121 -1.81 -17.59 10.13
N LEU A 122 -2.57 -18.69 10.16
CA LEU A 122 -3.82 -18.76 9.41
C LEU A 122 -4.83 -17.77 10.00
N GLN A 123 -5.52 -17.06 9.11
CA GLN A 123 -6.53 -16.09 9.47
C GLN A 123 -7.84 -16.41 8.75
N GLY A 124 -8.94 -16.23 9.45
CA GLY A 124 -10.26 -16.36 8.89
C GLY A 124 -10.80 -15.03 8.32
N ASP A 125 -11.92 -15.11 7.61
CA ASP A 125 -12.54 -13.92 7.01
C ASP A 125 -12.90 -12.86 8.06
N VAL A 126 -13.30 -13.28 9.26
CA VAL A 126 -13.64 -12.37 10.37
C VAL A 126 -12.43 -11.53 10.83
N ASP A 127 -11.21 -12.08 10.78
CA ASP A 127 -9.99 -11.33 11.13
C ASP A 127 -9.75 -10.17 10.15
N TYR A 128 -9.98 -10.44 8.86
CA TYR A 128 -9.89 -9.39 7.82
C TYR A 128 -11.02 -8.37 7.95
N GLU A 129 -12.23 -8.81 8.29
CA GLU A 129 -13.37 -7.91 8.51
C GLU A 129 -13.10 -6.96 9.69
N MET A 130 -12.63 -7.49 10.82
CA MET A 130 -12.24 -6.69 11.99
C MET A 130 -11.14 -5.68 11.68
N GLY A 131 -10.07 -6.11 11.00
CA GLY A 131 -8.98 -5.22 10.59
C GLY A 131 -9.45 -4.14 9.62
N ASN A 132 -10.26 -4.51 8.65
CA ASN A 132 -10.86 -3.58 7.69
C ASN A 132 -11.77 -2.56 8.38
N TRP A 133 -12.62 -3.02 9.30
CA TRP A 133 -13.48 -2.13 10.07
C TRP A 133 -12.66 -1.12 10.88
N TYR A 134 -11.62 -1.58 11.59
CA TYR A 134 -10.74 -0.68 12.33
C TYR A 134 -10.12 0.39 11.42
N VAL A 135 -9.51 -0.04 10.32
CA VAL A 135 -8.81 0.87 9.39
C VAL A 135 -9.76 1.87 8.74
N SER A 136 -11.00 1.46 8.42
CA SER A 136 -11.95 2.29 7.69
C SER A 136 -12.86 3.17 8.56
N THR A 137 -13.00 2.87 9.86
CA THR A 137 -14.01 3.51 10.69
C THR A 137 -13.55 3.91 12.10
N HIS A 138 -12.49 3.29 12.64
CA HIS A 138 -12.08 3.60 14.01
C HIS A 138 -11.51 5.03 14.12
N PRO A 139 -11.90 5.82 15.15
CA PRO A 139 -11.43 7.21 15.31
C PRO A 139 -9.92 7.39 15.27
N ASP A 140 -9.16 6.43 15.81
CA ASP A 140 -7.70 6.45 15.82
C ASP A 140 -7.08 5.90 14.52
N SER A 141 -7.88 5.62 13.50
CA SER A 141 -7.35 5.17 12.21
C SER A 141 -6.57 6.30 11.52
N PRO A 142 -5.33 6.05 11.08
CA PRO A 142 -4.53 7.05 10.37
C PRO A 142 -5.03 7.34 8.95
N PHE A 143 -6.14 6.73 8.56
CA PHE A 143 -6.75 6.94 7.23
C PHE A 143 -8.00 7.83 7.28
N LEU A 144 -8.55 8.08 8.47
CA LEU A 144 -9.68 8.99 8.60
C LEU A 144 -9.20 10.45 8.59
N GLY A 145 -9.91 11.30 7.87
CA GLY A 145 -9.59 12.73 7.75
C GLY A 145 -8.33 13.03 6.94
N GLN A 146 -7.81 12.06 6.17
CA GLN A 146 -6.63 12.23 5.33
C GLN A 146 -6.89 11.69 3.91
N LEU A 147 -6.30 12.36 2.93
CA LEU A 147 -6.25 11.90 1.54
C LEU A 147 -4.85 11.36 1.26
N LYS A 148 -4.75 10.03 1.14
CA LYS A 148 -3.50 9.34 0.78
C LYS A 148 -3.70 8.60 -0.53
N VAL A 149 -2.90 8.96 -1.52
CA VAL A 149 -2.94 8.34 -2.85
C VAL A 149 -1.53 8.00 -3.30
N ALA A 150 -1.39 6.86 -3.94
CA ALA A 150 -0.14 6.46 -4.57
C ALA A 150 -0.41 5.72 -5.88
N LEU A 151 0.42 5.97 -6.88
CA LEU A 151 0.39 5.26 -8.16
C LEU A 151 1.82 4.98 -8.63
N MET A 152 2.06 3.70 -8.97
CA MET A 152 3.30 3.23 -9.55
C MET A 152 3.16 3.12 -11.06
N GLY A 153 4.19 3.56 -11.77
CA GLY A 153 4.36 3.36 -13.20
C GLY A 153 5.78 2.92 -13.51
N PRO A 154 6.14 2.60 -14.75
CA PRO A 154 7.50 2.20 -15.11
C PRO A 154 8.54 3.24 -14.66
N GLY A 155 9.39 2.87 -13.69
CA GLY A 155 10.45 3.73 -13.17
C GLY A 155 9.98 4.99 -12.43
N ILE A 156 8.68 5.14 -12.18
CA ILE A 156 8.10 6.30 -11.51
C ILE A 156 7.15 5.86 -10.39
N ARG A 157 7.13 6.66 -9.33
CA ARG A 157 6.25 6.53 -8.18
C ARG A 157 5.67 7.90 -7.85
N ARG A 158 4.34 8.01 -7.84
CA ARG A 158 3.62 9.23 -7.45
C ARG A 158 2.98 9.01 -6.09
N THR A 159 3.10 9.98 -5.22
CA THR A 159 2.45 9.97 -3.91
C THR A 159 1.80 11.31 -3.63
N LEU A 160 0.67 11.26 -2.96
CA LEU A 160 -0.04 12.44 -2.46
C LEU A 160 -0.48 12.16 -1.03
N ASN A 161 -0.23 13.10 -0.13
CA ASN A 161 -0.73 13.09 1.23
C ASN A 161 -1.34 14.47 1.52
N ASN A 162 -2.65 14.54 1.58
CA ASN A 162 -3.43 15.79 1.55
C ASN A 162 -2.98 16.64 0.35
N GLY A 163 -2.38 17.80 0.58
CA GLY A 163 -1.82 18.66 -0.46
C GLY A 163 -0.36 18.39 -0.83
N SER A 164 0.34 17.50 -0.11
CA SER A 164 1.76 17.23 -0.36
C SER A 164 1.94 16.20 -1.47
N TYR A 165 2.22 16.65 -2.67
CA TYR A 165 2.51 15.81 -3.84
C TYR A 165 4.00 15.55 -3.98
N ALA A 166 4.38 14.31 -4.31
CA ALA A 166 5.74 13.95 -4.67
C ALA A 166 5.78 12.99 -5.87
N LEU A 167 6.72 13.27 -6.78
CA LEU A 167 7.07 12.43 -7.91
C LEU A 167 8.49 11.91 -7.71
N HIS A 168 8.61 10.59 -7.63
CA HIS A 168 9.89 9.89 -7.49
C HIS A 168 10.22 9.20 -8.80
N ARG A 169 11.37 9.51 -9.38
CA ARG A 169 11.95 8.80 -10.53
C ARG A 169 13.17 8.00 -10.07
N MET A 170 13.29 6.79 -10.58
CA MET A 170 14.46 5.96 -10.25
C MET A 170 15.76 6.69 -10.58
N GLY A 171 16.70 6.70 -9.60
CA GLY A 171 18.01 7.33 -9.76
C GLY A 171 18.01 8.86 -9.79
N GLN A 172 16.90 9.52 -9.49
CA GLN A 172 16.80 10.99 -9.47
C GLN A 172 16.29 11.50 -8.11
N PRO A 173 16.61 12.73 -7.73
CA PRO A 173 15.98 13.40 -6.60
C PRO A 173 14.47 13.50 -6.79
N SER A 174 13.71 13.38 -5.70
CA SER A 174 12.26 13.50 -5.72
C SER A 174 11.83 14.95 -5.98
N GLU A 175 10.94 15.12 -6.94
CA GLU A 175 10.24 16.38 -7.16
C GLU A 175 9.08 16.48 -6.17
N ARG A 176 8.95 17.63 -5.49
CA ARG A 176 7.89 17.86 -4.50
C ARG A 176 7.21 19.18 -4.75
N ARG A 177 5.89 19.21 -4.56
CA ARG A 177 5.11 20.45 -4.58
C ARG A 177 3.96 20.36 -3.59
N GLN A 178 3.56 21.53 -3.06
CA GLN A 178 2.37 21.67 -2.23
C GLN A 178 1.21 22.13 -3.09
N ILE A 179 0.12 21.39 -3.06
CA ILE A 179 -1.16 21.75 -3.69
C ILE A 179 -1.96 22.51 -2.63
N THR A 180 -2.48 23.66 -3.00
CA THR A 180 -3.25 24.54 -2.11
C THR A 180 -4.62 24.92 -2.65
N ASP A 181 -4.96 24.44 -3.84
CA ASP A 181 -6.24 24.70 -4.52
C ASP A 181 -6.98 23.38 -4.79
N ALA A 182 -8.27 23.34 -4.46
CA ALA A 182 -9.07 22.13 -4.63
C ALA A 182 -9.29 21.74 -6.10
N GLY A 183 -9.37 22.71 -7.01
CA GLY A 183 -9.48 22.46 -8.46
C GLY A 183 -8.22 21.84 -9.01
N GLU A 184 -7.03 22.35 -8.61
CA GLU A 184 -5.74 21.72 -8.94
C GLU A 184 -5.66 20.31 -8.37
N LEU A 185 -6.10 20.10 -7.12
CA LEU A 185 -6.13 18.78 -6.48
C LEU A 185 -7.01 17.80 -7.24
N MET A 186 -8.20 18.22 -7.67
CA MET A 186 -9.10 17.39 -8.48
C MET A 186 -8.47 16.99 -9.82
N SER A 187 -7.86 17.96 -10.53
CA SER A 187 -7.14 17.69 -11.78
C SER A 187 -5.99 16.72 -11.57
N LEU A 188 -5.19 16.93 -10.51
CA LEU A 188 -4.08 16.04 -10.16
C LEU A 188 -4.54 14.60 -9.90
N LEU A 189 -5.64 14.41 -9.16
CA LEU A 189 -6.22 13.09 -8.86
C LEU A 189 -6.68 12.37 -10.14
N GLN A 190 -7.21 13.09 -11.11
CA GLN A 190 -7.67 12.54 -12.38
C GLN A 190 -6.51 12.26 -13.35
N ASP A 191 -5.62 13.24 -13.54
CA ASP A 191 -4.62 13.21 -14.60
C ASP A 191 -3.36 12.40 -14.20
N GLU A 192 -2.89 12.58 -12.95
CA GLU A 192 -1.66 11.94 -12.47
C GLU A 192 -1.91 10.62 -11.73
N PHE A 193 -3.07 10.45 -11.11
CA PHE A 193 -3.43 9.23 -10.38
C PHE A 193 -4.49 8.39 -11.09
N ALA A 194 -4.98 8.81 -12.26
CA ALA A 194 -5.98 8.11 -13.06
C ALA A 194 -7.25 7.74 -12.28
N LEU A 195 -7.63 8.55 -11.28
CA LEU A 195 -8.82 8.33 -10.49
C LEU A 195 -10.05 8.93 -11.16
N ARG A 196 -11.15 8.18 -11.14
CA ARG A 196 -12.47 8.71 -11.51
C ARG A 196 -13.13 9.29 -10.26
N LEU A 197 -13.21 10.61 -10.20
CA LEU A 197 -13.84 11.30 -9.08
C LEU A 197 -15.37 11.16 -9.14
N PRO A 198 -16.04 10.99 -7.98
CA PRO A 198 -17.50 10.95 -7.95
C PRO A 198 -18.06 12.35 -8.26
N ALA A 199 -19.16 12.39 -9.02
CA ALA A 199 -19.93 13.61 -9.21
C ALA A 199 -20.76 13.89 -7.94
N HIS A 200 -20.13 14.49 -6.94
CA HIS A 200 -20.78 14.84 -5.68
C HIS A 200 -20.60 16.34 -5.39
N PRO A 201 -21.68 17.08 -5.06
CA PRO A 201 -21.61 18.53 -4.88
C PRO A 201 -20.71 18.99 -3.72
N GLU A 202 -20.55 18.15 -2.68
CA GLU A 202 -19.69 18.43 -1.54
C GLU A 202 -18.19 18.13 -1.78
N LEU A 203 -17.83 17.47 -2.90
CA LEU A 203 -16.46 17.05 -3.12
C LEU A 203 -15.45 18.21 -3.08
N PRO A 204 -15.68 19.35 -3.75
CA PRO A 204 -14.75 20.48 -3.70
C PRO A 204 -14.52 20.97 -2.26
N ARG A 205 -15.59 21.15 -1.50
CA ARG A 205 -15.54 21.59 -0.10
C ARG A 205 -14.75 20.63 0.80
N VAL A 206 -14.95 19.32 0.62
CA VAL A 206 -14.21 18.31 1.38
C VAL A 206 -12.72 18.36 1.06
N LEU A 207 -12.38 18.56 -0.22
CA LEU A 207 -10.97 18.69 -0.63
C LEU A 207 -10.33 19.98 -0.10
N GLU A 208 -11.05 21.10 -0.07
CA GLU A 208 -10.60 22.34 0.59
C GLU A 208 -10.24 22.09 2.05
N GLN A 209 -11.14 21.46 2.81
CA GLN A 209 -10.90 21.14 4.22
C GLN A 209 -9.68 20.23 4.44
N LEU A 210 -9.41 19.28 3.51
CA LEU A 210 -8.23 18.43 3.57
C LEU A 210 -6.91 19.17 3.25
N LEU A 211 -6.98 20.26 2.50
CA LEU A 211 -5.82 21.10 2.19
C LEU A 211 -5.48 22.05 3.36
N GLU A 212 -6.45 22.40 4.20
CA GLU A 212 -6.29 23.27 5.38
C GLU A 212 -5.79 22.49 6.62
N ALA A 213 -5.91 21.14 6.63
CA ALA A 213 -5.56 20.25 7.75
C ALA A 213 -4.07 19.83 7.72
#